data_0c4676825e483495655f47f14d578166
#
_entry.id   0c4676825e483495655f47f14d578166
#
_cell.length_a   1.000
_cell.length_b   1.000
_cell.length_c   1.000
_cell.angle_alpha   90.00
_cell.angle_beta   90.00
_cell.angle_gamma   90.00
#
_symmetry.space_group_name_H-M   'P 1'
#
loop_
_entity.id
_entity.type
_entity.pdbx_description
1 polymer ?
#
loop_
_entity_poly.entity_id
_entity_poly.type
_entity_poly.pdbx_seq_one_letter_code
_entity_poly.pdbx_strand_id
1 'polypeptide(L)'
;MRVRANASVPQPARTQYLAGLDIVSLGSERGERGLSYTPCLEKTAPECFMVRQHVTAIYDYKDFIFASIRREFEVTYLNSALGAIWTIIHPLALITIYAVVFSKIMQARLPAFDGPYAYSVYLCTGILLWTLFSEIALKAQVVFIEQANLLKKVNFPRLCLPIVVVGNGLIRFGIIAAIFAGFLALTGLLPGLVALALLPIIALTAWFAIALGLWLGILNVFFRDVGHFFSVVLQFWFWLTPIVYPASVLPDRAQELIAFNPLATLVMAAQTVVLQQTWPDWRALAWVLAIAVVLSAMTVRLYLRRGPEMQDEL
;
A
#
# COMPACT_ATOMS: atom_id res chain seq x y z
N MET A 1 -58.97 -5.22 19.80
CA MET A 1 -58.53 -6.53 20.30
C MET A 1 -57.08 -6.42 20.71
N ARG A 2 -56.80 -6.39 22.03
CA ARG A 2 -55.46 -6.23 22.61
C ARG A 2 -54.80 -7.59 22.69
N VAL A 3 -53.55 -7.71 22.22
CA VAL A 3 -52.67 -8.78 22.66
C VAL A 3 -51.32 -8.15 23.01
N ARG A 4 -51.01 -8.18 24.32
CA ARG A 4 -49.71 -7.95 24.91
C ARG A 4 -48.86 -9.22 24.68
N ALA A 5 -47.63 -9.06 24.29
CA ALA A 5 -46.57 -10.05 24.54
C ALA A 5 -45.33 -9.36 25.03
N ASN A 6 -45.09 -9.51 26.33
CA ASN A 6 -43.86 -9.29 27.05
C ASN A 6 -42.87 -10.37 26.61
N ALA A 7 -41.69 -10.01 26.16
CA ALA A 7 -40.57 -10.89 26.08
C ALA A 7 -39.36 -10.16 26.66
N SER A 8 -39.02 -10.49 27.89
CA SER A 8 -37.84 -10.11 28.64
C SER A 8 -36.59 -10.72 27.98
N VAL A 9 -35.68 -9.86 27.54
CA VAL A 9 -34.31 -10.19 27.13
C VAL A 9 -33.45 -10.32 28.37
N PRO A 10 -32.74 -11.41 28.61
CA PRO A 10 -31.81 -11.52 29.74
C PRO A 10 -30.52 -10.72 29.47
N GLN A 11 -30.16 -9.85 30.40
CA GLN A 11 -28.87 -9.20 30.47
C GLN A 11 -27.80 -10.23 30.90
N PRO A 12 -26.65 -10.31 30.23
CA PRO A 12 -25.50 -11.02 30.76
C PRO A 12 -24.72 -10.15 31.77
N ALA A 13 -24.36 -10.80 32.83
CA ALA A 13 -23.66 -10.40 34.03
C ALA A 13 -22.53 -9.38 33.85
N ARG A 14 -22.71 -8.20 34.44
CA ARG A 14 -21.66 -7.33 34.95
C ARG A 14 -21.23 -7.89 36.31
N THR A 15 -20.16 -8.62 36.38
CA THR A 15 -19.38 -8.84 37.60
C THR A 15 -18.29 -9.90 37.34
N GLN A 16 -17.07 -9.41 37.12
CA GLN A 16 -15.83 -10.10 37.46
C GLN A 16 -14.65 -9.50 36.67
N TYR A 17 -14.20 -8.31 37.05
CA TYR A 17 -12.82 -7.83 36.83
C TYR A 17 -12.54 -6.67 37.79
N LEU A 18 -12.63 -6.96 39.11
CA LEU A 18 -12.05 -6.14 40.18
C LEU A 18 -11.59 -7.09 41.29
N ALA A 19 -10.47 -7.73 41.07
CA ALA A 19 -9.72 -8.37 42.14
C ALA A 19 -8.25 -8.37 41.74
N GLY A 20 -7.45 -7.53 42.37
CA GLY A 20 -6.00 -7.50 42.17
C GLY A 20 -5.38 -6.12 42.48
N LEU A 21 -5.87 -5.42 43.48
CA LEU A 21 -5.14 -4.33 44.12
C LEU A 21 -4.91 -4.74 45.58
N ASP A 22 -3.78 -5.39 45.83
CA ASP A 22 -3.30 -5.60 47.15
C ASP A 22 -2.91 -4.29 47.81
N ILE A 23 -3.67 -3.93 48.83
CA ILE A 23 -3.40 -2.84 49.77
C ILE A 23 -2.24 -3.27 50.62
N VAL A 24 -1.03 -2.76 50.36
CA VAL A 24 0.08 -2.85 51.31
C VAL A 24 -0.11 -1.78 52.37
N SER A 25 -0.37 -2.23 53.56
CA SER A 25 -0.52 -1.46 54.78
C SER A 25 0.70 -0.58 55.07
N LEU A 26 0.42 0.71 55.33
CA LEU A 26 1.35 1.68 55.88
C LEU A 26 1.76 1.30 57.31
N GLY A 27 3.00 0.88 57.45
CA GLY A 27 3.72 0.89 58.73
C GLY A 27 4.44 2.24 58.88
N SER A 28 4.01 3.00 59.87
CA SER A 28 4.66 4.21 60.33
C SER A 28 5.90 3.86 61.11
N GLU A 29 7.10 4.29 60.65
CA GLU A 29 8.21 4.62 61.53
C GLU A 29 9.15 5.68 60.94
N ARG A 30 9.48 6.64 61.77
CA ARG A 30 10.34 7.81 61.58
C ARG A 30 11.77 7.43 61.17
N GLY A 31 12.36 8.21 60.29
CA GLY A 31 13.81 8.19 60.06
C GLY A 31 14.21 9.19 58.94
N GLU A 32 14.51 10.40 59.37
CA GLU A 32 15.15 11.41 58.53
C GLU A 32 16.46 10.90 57.93
N ARG A 33 16.57 10.81 56.62
CA ARG A 33 17.83 10.96 55.89
C ARG A 33 17.52 11.40 54.46
N GLY A 34 18.04 12.57 54.09
CA GLY A 34 17.90 13.21 52.80
C GLY A 34 18.34 12.28 51.64
N LEU A 35 17.39 11.93 50.77
CA LEU A 35 17.62 11.37 49.47
C LEU A 35 17.78 12.53 48.50
N SER A 36 19.04 12.82 48.17
CA SER A 36 19.37 13.69 47.06
C SER A 36 18.83 13.05 45.76
N TYR A 37 17.80 13.62 45.19
CA TYR A 37 17.38 13.33 43.83
C TYR A 37 18.47 13.81 42.89
N THR A 38 19.32 12.92 42.44
CA THR A 38 20.08 13.13 41.20
C THR A 38 19.13 12.93 40.06
N PRO A 39 18.85 13.97 39.24
CA PRO A 39 18.14 13.75 37.98
C PRO A 39 19.09 13.00 37.06
N CYS A 40 18.83 11.71 36.86
CA CYS A 40 19.46 10.95 35.77
C CYS A 40 19.05 11.64 34.46
N LEU A 41 19.95 12.46 33.95
CA LEU A 41 19.96 12.96 32.58
C LEU A 41 20.23 11.78 31.63
N GLU A 42 19.21 10.97 31.39
CA GLU A 42 19.23 9.99 30.31
C GLU A 42 18.41 10.53 29.12
N LYS A 43 18.97 11.59 28.52
CA LYS A 43 18.51 12.15 27.25
C LYS A 43 19.18 11.38 26.10
N THR A 44 18.93 10.08 25.97
CA THR A 44 19.26 9.36 24.74
C THR A 44 18.37 8.13 24.63
N ALA A 45 17.44 8.19 23.72
CA ALA A 45 16.67 7.17 22.98
C ALA A 45 15.16 7.06 23.26
N PRO A 46 14.33 8.09 23.10
CA PRO A 46 12.90 7.90 23.00
C PRO A 46 12.50 7.28 21.66
N GLU A 47 13.29 7.49 20.58
CA GLU A 47 12.93 7.02 19.24
C GLU A 47 13.09 5.51 19.05
N CYS A 48 14.16 4.91 19.58
CA CYS A 48 14.39 3.48 19.44
C CYS A 48 13.38 2.64 20.27
N PHE A 49 12.94 3.15 21.42
CA PHE A 49 11.93 2.52 22.26
C PHE A 49 10.54 2.56 21.62
N MET A 50 10.16 3.69 21.00
CA MET A 50 8.91 3.83 20.25
C MET A 50 8.83 2.90 19.04
N VAL A 51 9.91 2.81 18.25
CA VAL A 51 9.94 1.91 17.09
C VAL A 51 9.79 0.45 17.51
N ARG A 52 10.44 0.04 18.58
CA ARG A 52 10.31 -1.34 19.12
C ARG A 52 8.90 -1.64 19.62
N GLN A 53 8.24 -0.71 20.29
CA GLN A 53 6.84 -0.85 20.71
C GLN A 53 5.88 -0.98 19.52
N HIS A 54 6.14 -0.25 18.43
CA HIS A 54 5.30 -0.32 17.22
C HIS A 54 5.50 -1.64 16.45
N VAL A 55 6.72 -2.18 16.42
CA VAL A 55 6.99 -3.47 15.76
C VAL A 55 6.37 -4.62 16.56
N THR A 56 6.48 -4.63 17.89
CA THR A 56 5.81 -5.64 18.73
C THR A 56 4.28 -5.54 18.61
N ALA A 57 3.72 -4.33 18.59
CA ALA A 57 2.30 -4.14 18.37
C ALA A 57 1.84 -4.73 17.02
N ILE A 58 2.58 -4.54 15.92
CA ILE A 58 2.24 -5.14 14.62
C ILE A 58 2.23 -6.68 14.71
N TYR A 59 3.19 -7.26 15.40
CA TYR A 59 3.25 -8.72 15.58
C TYR A 59 2.07 -9.27 16.39
N ASP A 60 1.67 -8.56 17.46
CA ASP A 60 0.54 -8.93 18.30
C ASP A 60 -0.80 -8.83 17.55
N TYR A 61 -0.88 -7.93 16.55
CA TYR A 61 -2.08 -7.75 15.71
C TYR A 61 -2.01 -8.48 14.35
N LYS A 62 -1.05 -9.39 14.15
CA LYS A 62 -0.91 -10.15 12.87
C LYS A 62 -2.19 -10.86 12.45
N ASP A 63 -2.89 -11.49 13.40
CA ASP A 63 -4.12 -12.25 13.13
C ASP A 63 -5.25 -11.31 12.69
N PHE A 64 -5.31 -10.10 13.26
CA PHE A 64 -6.25 -9.07 12.83
C PHE A 64 -5.90 -8.57 11.42
N ILE A 65 -4.63 -8.32 11.12
CA ILE A 65 -4.19 -7.88 9.78
C ILE A 65 -4.57 -8.94 8.75
N PHE A 66 -4.27 -10.20 9.01
CA PHE A 66 -4.58 -11.30 8.11
C PHE A 66 -6.10 -11.50 7.93
N ALA A 67 -6.86 -11.44 9.03
CA ALA A 67 -8.32 -11.51 8.99
C ALA A 67 -8.94 -10.33 8.22
N SER A 68 -8.38 -9.12 8.34
CA SER A 68 -8.83 -7.93 7.63
C SER A 68 -8.56 -8.03 6.13
N ILE A 69 -7.37 -8.48 5.73
CA ILE A 69 -7.02 -8.74 4.33
C ILE A 69 -7.96 -9.78 3.73
N ARG A 70 -8.15 -10.91 4.42
CA ARG A 70 -9.04 -11.97 3.97
C ARG A 70 -10.48 -11.48 3.84
N ARG A 71 -10.98 -10.75 4.83
CA ARG A 71 -12.34 -10.18 4.82
C ARG A 71 -12.56 -9.22 3.66
N GLU A 72 -11.61 -8.32 3.38
CA GLU A 72 -11.73 -7.37 2.27
C GLU A 72 -11.76 -8.11 0.92
N PHE A 73 -10.97 -9.18 0.80
CA PHE A 73 -10.99 -10.04 -0.37
C PHE A 73 -12.34 -10.77 -0.51
N GLU A 74 -12.88 -11.36 0.57
CA GLU A 74 -14.17 -12.04 0.56
C GLU A 74 -15.30 -11.06 0.23
N VAL A 75 -15.35 -9.88 0.85
CA VAL A 75 -16.41 -8.86 0.64
C VAL A 75 -16.45 -8.37 -0.80
N THR A 76 -15.29 -8.23 -1.46
CA THR A 76 -15.22 -7.78 -2.85
C THR A 76 -16.00 -8.72 -3.80
N TYR A 77 -16.11 -10.00 -3.45
CA TYR A 77 -16.75 -11.03 -4.29
C TYR A 77 -18.04 -11.62 -3.70
N LEU A 78 -18.47 -11.14 -2.53
CA LEU A 78 -19.78 -11.48 -1.97
C LEU A 78 -20.87 -11.01 -2.95
N ASN A 79 -21.85 -11.87 -3.20
CA ASN A 79 -22.98 -11.62 -4.11
C ASN A 79 -22.63 -11.66 -5.61
N SER A 80 -21.47 -12.16 -6.01
CA SER A 80 -21.14 -12.40 -7.42
C SER A 80 -21.34 -13.87 -7.79
N ALA A 81 -22.00 -14.15 -8.91
CA ALA A 81 -22.22 -15.51 -9.41
C ALA A 81 -20.91 -16.26 -9.71
N LEU A 82 -19.89 -15.55 -10.18
CA LEU A 82 -18.56 -16.09 -10.49
C LEU A 82 -17.55 -15.85 -9.35
N GLY A 83 -17.93 -15.06 -8.33
CA GLY A 83 -17.11 -14.82 -7.14
C GLY A 83 -15.68 -14.39 -7.46
N ALA A 84 -14.73 -15.02 -6.79
CA ALA A 84 -13.30 -14.73 -6.92
C ALA A 84 -12.71 -15.03 -8.32
N ILE A 85 -13.42 -15.75 -9.19
CA ILE A 85 -12.96 -16.05 -10.56
C ILE A 85 -12.77 -14.76 -11.37
N TRP A 86 -13.53 -13.71 -11.08
CA TRP A 86 -13.35 -12.40 -11.73
C TRP A 86 -11.97 -11.80 -11.53
N THR A 87 -11.30 -12.10 -10.41
CA THR A 87 -9.92 -11.68 -10.15
C THR A 87 -8.93 -12.23 -11.19
N ILE A 88 -9.26 -13.38 -11.78
CA ILE A 88 -8.45 -14.05 -12.78
C ILE A 88 -8.92 -13.70 -14.19
N ILE A 89 -10.23 -13.73 -14.45
CA ILE A 89 -10.82 -13.50 -15.79
C ILE A 89 -10.46 -12.10 -16.29
N HIS A 90 -10.61 -11.08 -15.46
CA HIS A 90 -10.37 -9.69 -15.88
C HIS A 90 -8.92 -9.44 -16.35
N PRO A 91 -7.87 -9.75 -15.56
CA PRO A 91 -6.49 -9.57 -16.03
C PRO A 91 -6.12 -10.52 -17.18
N LEU A 92 -6.65 -11.75 -17.19
CA LEU A 92 -6.43 -12.67 -18.31
C LEU A 92 -7.00 -12.10 -19.62
N ALA A 93 -8.22 -11.57 -19.57
CA ALA A 93 -8.84 -10.92 -20.73
C ALA A 93 -8.01 -9.73 -21.21
N LEU A 94 -7.55 -8.86 -20.30
CA LEU A 94 -6.71 -7.71 -20.64
C LEU A 94 -5.38 -8.13 -21.30
N ILE A 95 -4.66 -9.08 -20.70
CA ILE A 95 -3.40 -9.60 -21.27
C ILE A 95 -3.66 -10.19 -22.65
N THR A 96 -4.74 -10.97 -22.82
CA THR A 96 -5.11 -11.58 -24.09
C THR A 96 -5.45 -10.52 -25.13
N ILE A 97 -6.26 -9.52 -24.77
CA ILE A 97 -6.61 -8.41 -25.69
C ILE A 97 -5.35 -7.67 -26.12
N TYR A 98 -4.49 -7.31 -25.20
CA TYR A 98 -3.24 -6.61 -25.52
C TYR A 98 -2.32 -7.46 -26.39
N ALA A 99 -2.18 -8.76 -26.07
CA ALA A 99 -1.39 -9.68 -26.87
C ALA A 99 -1.94 -9.80 -28.31
N VAL A 100 -3.25 -9.95 -28.49
CA VAL A 100 -3.87 -10.11 -29.82
C VAL A 100 -3.88 -8.80 -30.59
N VAL A 101 -4.34 -7.71 -29.97
CA VAL A 101 -4.50 -6.42 -30.66
C VAL A 101 -3.14 -5.87 -31.10
N PHE A 102 -2.18 -5.79 -30.19
CA PHE A 102 -0.90 -5.17 -30.51
C PHE A 102 0.04 -6.08 -31.30
N SER A 103 -0.01 -7.41 -31.08
CA SER A 103 0.84 -8.34 -31.84
C SER A 103 0.27 -8.67 -33.24
N LYS A 104 -1.03 -9.01 -33.34
CA LYS A 104 -1.61 -9.51 -34.57
C LYS A 104 -2.31 -8.44 -35.43
N ILE A 105 -3.02 -7.49 -34.78
CA ILE A 105 -3.82 -6.49 -35.49
C ILE A 105 -2.97 -5.27 -35.84
N MET A 106 -2.34 -4.66 -34.83
CA MET A 106 -1.55 -3.44 -35.04
C MET A 106 -0.13 -3.74 -35.52
N GLN A 107 0.38 -4.97 -35.35
CA GLN A 107 1.77 -5.33 -35.65
C GLN A 107 2.77 -4.32 -35.08
N ALA A 108 2.45 -3.82 -33.89
CA ALA A 108 3.23 -2.80 -33.22
C ALA A 108 4.63 -3.34 -32.89
N ARG A 109 5.65 -2.64 -33.38
CA ARG A 109 7.05 -2.99 -33.16
C ARG A 109 7.69 -1.99 -32.20
N LEU A 110 8.50 -2.50 -31.30
CA LEU A 110 9.39 -1.66 -30.49
C LEU A 110 10.67 -1.42 -31.29
N PRO A 111 11.19 -0.19 -31.36
CA PRO A 111 12.40 0.12 -32.13
C PRO A 111 13.64 -0.70 -31.73
N ALA A 112 13.66 -1.23 -30.49
CA ALA A 112 14.78 -1.95 -29.90
C ALA A 112 14.56 -3.48 -29.77
N PHE A 113 13.39 -4.01 -30.13
CA PHE A 113 13.05 -5.42 -29.87
C PHE A 113 12.31 -6.08 -31.02
N ASP A 114 12.91 -7.13 -31.56
CA ASP A 114 12.30 -7.99 -32.56
C ASP A 114 11.55 -9.15 -31.88
N GLY A 115 10.24 -9.20 -32.07
CA GLY A 115 9.42 -10.29 -31.59
C GLY A 115 7.93 -9.99 -31.66
N PRO A 116 7.08 -10.97 -31.97
CA PRO A 116 5.64 -10.74 -32.19
C PRO A 116 4.91 -10.28 -30.90
N TYR A 117 5.46 -10.56 -29.73
CA TYR A 117 4.84 -10.23 -28.43
C TYR A 117 5.60 -9.16 -27.64
N ALA A 118 6.72 -8.63 -28.16
CA ALA A 118 7.57 -7.69 -27.43
C ALA A 118 6.81 -6.45 -26.93
N TYR A 119 5.99 -5.85 -27.79
CA TYR A 119 5.19 -4.69 -27.42
C TYR A 119 4.10 -5.04 -26.38
N SER A 120 3.48 -6.22 -26.50
CA SER A 120 2.48 -6.67 -25.54
C SER A 120 3.09 -6.89 -24.15
N VAL A 121 4.29 -7.46 -24.08
CA VAL A 121 5.04 -7.65 -22.83
C VAL A 121 5.44 -6.31 -22.24
N TYR A 122 5.91 -5.37 -23.06
CA TYR A 122 6.23 -4.00 -22.66
C TYR A 122 5.03 -3.32 -21.99
N LEU A 123 3.90 -3.33 -22.68
CA LEU A 123 2.65 -2.73 -22.21
C LEU A 123 2.14 -3.38 -20.91
N CYS A 124 2.07 -4.72 -20.89
CA CYS A 124 1.59 -5.46 -19.74
C CYS A 124 2.45 -5.21 -18.49
N THR A 125 3.78 -5.17 -18.64
CA THR A 125 4.70 -4.87 -17.54
C THR A 125 4.44 -3.48 -16.96
N GLY A 126 4.27 -2.48 -17.81
CA GLY A 126 3.97 -1.11 -17.39
C GLY A 126 2.62 -0.99 -16.68
N ILE A 127 1.56 -1.61 -17.24
CA ILE A 127 0.21 -1.60 -16.65
C ILE A 127 0.19 -2.33 -15.30
N LEU A 128 0.92 -3.42 -15.16
CA LEU A 128 1.02 -4.16 -13.90
C LEU A 128 1.55 -3.29 -12.75
N LEU A 129 2.66 -2.60 -12.98
CA LEU A 129 3.22 -1.70 -11.95
C LEU A 129 2.32 -0.48 -11.70
N TRP A 130 1.74 0.07 -12.76
CA TRP A 130 0.79 1.16 -12.62
C TRP A 130 -0.43 0.77 -11.77
N THR A 131 -0.98 -0.42 -12.01
CA THR A 131 -2.13 -0.94 -11.24
C THR A 131 -1.76 -1.11 -9.77
N LEU A 132 -0.59 -1.68 -9.47
CA LEU A 132 -0.09 -1.79 -8.10
C LEU A 132 0.00 -0.41 -7.42
N PHE A 133 0.62 0.55 -8.09
CA PHE A 133 0.78 1.90 -7.57
C PHE A 133 -0.58 2.58 -7.32
N SER A 134 -1.42 2.63 -8.36
CA SER A 134 -2.70 3.35 -8.32
C SER A 134 -3.66 2.73 -7.31
N GLU A 135 -3.72 1.40 -7.21
CA GLU A 135 -4.58 0.72 -6.26
C GLU A 135 -4.17 1.02 -4.81
N ILE A 136 -2.88 0.88 -4.48
CA ILE A 136 -2.39 1.17 -3.13
C ILE A 136 -2.59 2.65 -2.79
N ALA A 137 -2.26 3.57 -3.70
CA ALA A 137 -2.33 5.00 -3.45
C ALA A 137 -3.78 5.47 -3.25
N LEU A 138 -4.72 5.02 -4.11
CA LEU A 138 -6.15 5.35 -3.97
C LEU A 138 -6.76 4.78 -2.70
N LYS A 139 -6.45 3.54 -2.34
CA LYS A 139 -6.94 2.92 -1.11
C LYS A 139 -6.37 3.59 0.13
N ALA A 140 -5.08 3.89 0.14
CA ALA A 140 -4.42 4.58 1.25
C ALA A 140 -4.99 5.98 1.48
N GLN A 141 -5.38 6.67 0.42
CA GLN A 141 -5.95 8.00 0.48
C GLN A 141 -7.32 8.05 1.18
N VAL A 142 -8.13 7.02 1.08
CA VAL A 142 -9.48 6.97 1.69
C VAL A 142 -9.51 6.16 2.98
N VAL A 143 -8.44 5.46 3.34
CA VAL A 143 -8.41 4.48 4.43
C VAL A 143 -8.86 5.06 5.78
N PHE A 144 -8.48 6.30 6.11
CA PHE A 144 -8.86 6.93 7.38
C PHE A 144 -10.35 7.23 7.43
N ILE A 145 -10.95 7.63 6.32
CA ILE A 145 -12.38 7.94 6.20
C ILE A 145 -13.20 6.65 6.23
N GLU A 146 -12.80 5.63 5.44
CA GLU A 146 -13.49 4.34 5.40
C GLU A 146 -13.46 3.61 6.74
N GLN A 147 -12.36 3.74 7.50
CA GLN A 147 -12.17 3.07 8.79
C GLN A 147 -12.43 4.00 9.99
N ALA A 148 -13.12 5.13 9.80
CA ALA A 148 -13.42 6.10 10.86
C ALA A 148 -14.11 5.46 12.07
N ASN A 149 -15.08 4.57 11.83
CA ASN A 149 -15.80 3.86 12.90
C ASN A 149 -14.89 2.95 13.74
N LEU A 150 -13.87 2.37 13.13
CA LEU A 150 -12.91 1.51 13.79
C LEU A 150 -11.93 2.34 14.60
N LEU A 151 -11.49 3.48 14.05
CA LEU A 151 -10.59 4.42 14.71
C LEU A 151 -11.22 5.08 15.95
N LYS A 152 -12.56 5.27 15.97
CA LYS A 152 -13.29 5.87 17.11
C LYS A 152 -13.60 4.87 18.23
N LYS A 153 -13.83 3.59 17.92
CA LYS A 153 -14.38 2.62 18.86
C LYS A 153 -13.34 1.74 19.55
N VAL A 154 -12.15 1.57 18.97
CA VAL A 154 -11.14 0.64 19.44
C VAL A 154 -9.79 1.36 19.58
N ASN A 155 -9.10 1.15 20.69
CA ASN A 155 -7.69 1.54 20.87
C ASN A 155 -6.80 0.64 19.99
N PHE A 156 -6.85 0.87 18.69
CA PHE A 156 -6.24 0.07 17.67
C PHE A 156 -4.96 0.75 17.15
N PRO A 157 -3.85 0.01 16.96
CA PRO A 157 -2.64 0.57 16.38
C PRO A 157 -2.92 1.03 14.94
N ARG A 158 -2.98 2.33 14.73
CA ARG A 158 -3.31 2.94 13.42
C ARG A 158 -2.36 2.52 12.30
N LEU A 159 -1.16 2.05 12.66
CA LEU A 159 -0.17 1.51 11.71
C LEU A 159 -0.62 0.21 11.03
N CYS A 160 -1.60 -0.52 11.58
CA CYS A 160 -2.11 -1.72 10.94
C CYS A 160 -2.90 -1.42 9.65
N LEU A 161 -3.55 -0.25 9.54
CA LEU A 161 -4.33 0.12 8.35
C LEU A 161 -3.46 0.21 7.07
N PRO A 162 -2.32 0.92 7.07
CA PRO A 162 -1.41 0.91 5.94
C PRO A 162 -0.95 -0.48 5.51
N ILE A 163 -0.69 -1.36 6.48
CA ILE A 163 -0.22 -2.73 6.21
C ILE A 163 -1.32 -3.54 5.52
N VAL A 164 -2.58 -3.40 5.95
CA VAL A 164 -3.72 -4.07 5.30
C VAL A 164 -3.88 -3.57 3.86
N VAL A 165 -3.77 -2.27 3.60
CA VAL A 165 -3.86 -1.69 2.26
C VAL A 165 -2.77 -2.24 1.33
N VAL A 166 -1.51 -2.22 1.79
CA VAL A 166 -0.38 -2.77 1.02
C VAL A 166 -0.54 -4.27 0.80
N GLY A 167 -0.95 -5.01 1.84
CA GLY A 167 -1.17 -6.45 1.75
C GLY A 167 -2.21 -6.82 0.69
N ASN A 168 -3.35 -6.13 0.67
CA ASN A 168 -4.39 -6.34 -0.35
C ASN A 168 -3.89 -6.01 -1.76
N GLY A 169 -3.21 -4.88 -1.94
CA GLY A 169 -2.62 -4.48 -3.22
C GLY A 169 -1.60 -5.51 -3.73
N LEU A 170 -0.72 -6.01 -2.85
CA LEU A 170 0.28 -7.02 -3.20
C LEU A 170 -0.34 -8.37 -3.54
N ILE A 171 -1.40 -8.80 -2.86
CA ILE A 171 -2.10 -10.06 -3.18
C ILE A 171 -2.73 -9.98 -4.58
N ARG A 172 -3.46 -8.89 -4.88
CA ARG A 172 -4.05 -8.69 -6.21
C ARG A 172 -2.97 -8.61 -7.29
N PHE A 173 -1.93 -7.82 -7.05
CA PHE A 173 -0.78 -7.75 -7.93
C PHE A 173 -0.15 -9.12 -8.15
N GLY A 174 0.03 -9.92 -7.10
CA GLY A 174 0.60 -11.27 -7.18
C GLY A 174 -0.21 -12.22 -8.06
N ILE A 175 -1.54 -12.15 -8.00
CA ILE A 175 -2.43 -12.94 -8.87
C ILE A 175 -2.22 -12.55 -10.34
N ILE A 176 -2.22 -11.25 -10.64
CA ILE A 176 -2.05 -10.75 -12.00
C ILE A 176 -0.64 -11.04 -12.50
N ALA A 177 0.39 -10.85 -11.66
CA ALA A 177 1.77 -11.16 -11.98
C ALA A 177 2.00 -12.65 -12.27
N ALA A 178 1.32 -13.54 -11.53
CA ALA A 178 1.38 -14.99 -11.79
C ALA A 178 0.78 -15.36 -13.16
N ILE A 179 -0.37 -14.76 -13.53
CA ILE A 179 -0.98 -14.94 -14.84
C ILE A 179 -0.04 -14.42 -15.95
N PHE A 180 0.55 -13.25 -15.74
CA PHE A 180 1.50 -12.65 -16.67
C PHE A 180 2.79 -13.47 -16.79
N ALA A 181 3.32 -14.01 -15.69
CA ALA A 181 4.45 -14.93 -15.70
C ALA A 181 4.13 -16.23 -16.50
N GLY A 182 2.91 -16.75 -16.36
CA GLY A 182 2.42 -17.85 -17.18
C GLY A 182 2.42 -17.51 -18.69
N PHE A 183 1.96 -16.30 -19.04
CA PHE A 183 2.02 -15.81 -20.42
C PHE A 183 3.47 -15.71 -20.93
N LEU A 184 4.41 -15.18 -20.12
CA LEU A 184 5.83 -15.11 -20.45
C LEU A 184 6.45 -16.51 -20.64
N ALA A 185 6.03 -17.48 -19.82
CA ALA A 185 6.47 -18.87 -19.96
C ALA A 185 6.04 -19.48 -21.30
N LEU A 186 4.78 -19.26 -21.70
CA LEU A 186 4.23 -19.77 -22.95
C LEU A 186 4.87 -19.13 -24.20
N THR A 187 5.31 -17.87 -24.09
CA THR A 187 5.97 -17.13 -25.17
C THR A 187 7.49 -17.31 -25.20
N GLY A 188 8.06 -18.00 -24.20
CA GLY A 188 9.52 -18.19 -24.07
C GLY A 188 10.30 -16.94 -23.66
N LEU A 189 9.60 -15.90 -23.17
CA LEU A 189 10.17 -14.61 -22.78
C LEU A 189 10.37 -14.48 -21.26
N LEU A 190 10.44 -15.59 -20.53
CA LEU A 190 10.70 -15.56 -19.09
C LEU A 190 12.08 -14.95 -18.81
N PRO A 191 12.14 -13.87 -18.00
CA PRO A 191 13.40 -13.34 -17.55
C PRO A 191 14.06 -14.34 -16.59
N GLY A 192 15.34 -14.66 -16.80
CA GLY A 192 16.10 -15.60 -15.96
C GLY A 192 16.30 -15.06 -14.52
N LEU A 193 17.50 -15.21 -13.96
CA LEU A 193 17.83 -14.73 -12.62
C LEU A 193 17.65 -13.22 -12.44
N VAL A 194 17.68 -12.45 -13.53
CA VAL A 194 17.46 -11.00 -13.53
C VAL A 194 16.04 -10.65 -13.05
N ALA A 195 15.08 -11.59 -13.16
CA ALA A 195 13.72 -11.41 -12.59
C ALA A 195 13.73 -11.06 -11.09
N LEU A 196 14.76 -11.47 -10.34
CA LEU A 196 14.90 -11.09 -8.93
C LEU A 196 14.99 -9.58 -8.71
N ALA A 197 15.43 -8.82 -9.71
CA ALA A 197 15.43 -7.36 -9.65
C ALA A 197 14.02 -6.75 -9.64
N LEU A 198 12.99 -7.49 -10.03
CA LEU A 198 11.59 -7.04 -9.90
C LEU A 198 11.16 -6.91 -8.44
N LEU A 199 11.70 -7.72 -7.53
CA LEU A 199 11.33 -7.68 -6.11
C LEU A 199 11.60 -6.31 -5.47
N PRO A 200 12.80 -5.72 -5.54
CA PRO A 200 13.04 -4.38 -5.02
C PRO A 200 12.26 -3.29 -5.77
N ILE A 201 12.00 -3.44 -7.07
CA ILE A 201 11.18 -2.50 -7.85
C ILE A 201 9.73 -2.52 -7.35
N ILE A 202 9.14 -3.70 -7.16
CA ILE A 202 7.79 -3.87 -6.63
C ILE A 202 7.70 -3.32 -5.19
N ALA A 203 8.66 -3.64 -4.33
CA ALA A 203 8.72 -3.14 -2.96
C ALA A 203 8.80 -1.62 -2.91
N LEU A 204 9.64 -1.02 -3.76
CA LEU A 204 9.80 0.43 -3.85
C LEU A 204 8.54 1.10 -4.41
N THR A 205 7.88 0.48 -5.40
CA THR A 205 6.60 0.95 -5.94
C THR A 205 5.51 0.96 -4.85
N ALA A 206 5.38 -0.12 -4.09
CA ALA A 206 4.42 -0.21 -2.99
C ALA A 206 4.72 0.80 -1.88
N TRP A 207 6.01 0.98 -1.54
CA TRP A 207 6.43 1.97 -0.55
C TRP A 207 6.12 3.40 -0.99
N PHE A 208 6.46 3.75 -2.22
CA PHE A 208 6.16 5.07 -2.77
C PHE A 208 4.64 5.32 -2.81
N ALA A 209 3.85 4.32 -3.24
CA ALA A 209 2.40 4.39 -3.31
C ALA A 209 1.75 4.63 -1.94
N ILE A 210 2.17 3.87 -0.90
CA ILE A 210 1.61 4.00 0.44
C ILE A 210 2.02 5.33 1.09
N ALA A 211 3.27 5.76 0.90
CA ALA A 211 3.75 7.04 1.44
C ALA A 211 2.96 8.22 0.88
N LEU A 212 2.75 8.25 -0.45
CA LEU A 212 1.97 9.27 -1.13
C LEU A 212 0.49 9.20 -0.75
N GLY A 213 -0.09 7.99 -0.79
CA GLY A 213 -1.50 7.77 -0.50
C GLY A 213 -1.87 8.16 0.94
N LEU A 214 -1.05 7.82 1.92
CA LEU A 214 -1.28 8.23 3.32
C LEU A 214 -1.11 9.73 3.53
N TRP A 215 -0.13 10.36 2.87
CA TRP A 215 0.03 11.80 2.94
C TRP A 215 -1.22 12.52 2.43
N LEU A 216 -1.72 12.09 1.27
CA LEU A 216 -2.97 12.58 0.70
C LEU A 216 -4.18 12.17 1.57
N GLY A 217 -4.16 11.00 2.19
CA GLY A 217 -5.22 10.51 3.06
C GLY A 217 -5.43 11.37 4.30
N ILE A 218 -4.34 11.85 4.91
CA ILE A 218 -4.43 12.80 6.02
C ILE A 218 -5.06 14.12 5.54
N LEU A 219 -4.64 14.64 4.38
CA LEU A 219 -5.23 15.85 3.80
C LEU A 219 -6.71 15.65 3.43
N ASN A 220 -7.07 14.46 2.95
CA ASN A 220 -8.44 14.11 2.54
C ASN A 220 -9.42 14.07 3.73
N VAL A 221 -8.96 13.84 4.95
CA VAL A 221 -9.80 13.94 6.16
C VAL A 221 -10.27 15.38 6.35
N PHE A 222 -9.38 16.36 6.14
CA PHE A 222 -9.72 17.78 6.30
C PHE A 222 -10.39 18.37 5.05
N PHE A 223 -10.01 17.91 3.86
CA PHE A 223 -10.48 18.43 2.56
C PHE A 223 -10.89 17.28 1.67
N ARG A 224 -12.16 16.90 1.68
CA ARG A 224 -12.70 15.75 0.93
C ARG A 224 -12.50 15.83 -0.59
N ASP A 225 -12.30 17.04 -1.13
CA ASP A 225 -12.01 17.26 -2.54
C ASP A 225 -10.64 16.73 -2.99
N VAL A 226 -9.71 16.54 -2.04
CA VAL A 226 -8.38 15.94 -2.31
C VAL A 226 -8.53 14.56 -2.96
N GLY A 227 -9.55 13.80 -2.56
CA GLY A 227 -9.85 12.48 -3.12
C GLY A 227 -10.19 12.53 -4.60
N HIS A 228 -11.11 13.39 -4.94
CA HIS A 228 -11.53 13.56 -6.33
C HIS A 228 -10.42 14.14 -7.19
N PHE A 229 -9.72 15.16 -6.69
CA PHE A 229 -8.59 15.77 -7.38
C PHE A 229 -7.48 14.75 -7.68
N PHE A 230 -7.11 13.93 -6.71
CA PHE A 230 -6.07 12.91 -6.91
C PHE A 230 -6.45 11.87 -7.95
N SER A 231 -7.72 11.46 -8.01
CA SER A 231 -8.21 10.54 -9.03
C SER A 231 -8.04 11.11 -10.45
N VAL A 232 -8.29 12.42 -10.62
CA VAL A 232 -8.06 13.11 -11.89
C VAL A 232 -6.56 13.21 -12.20
N VAL A 233 -5.74 13.58 -11.20
CA VAL A 233 -4.28 13.63 -11.36
C VAL A 233 -3.72 12.28 -11.81
N LEU A 234 -4.20 11.16 -11.24
CA LEU A 234 -3.77 9.83 -11.65
C LEU A 234 -4.06 9.53 -13.12
N GLN A 235 -5.20 9.97 -13.67
CA GLN A 235 -5.50 9.77 -15.08
C GLN A 235 -4.47 10.48 -15.99
N PHE A 236 -4.11 11.73 -15.65
CA PHE A 236 -3.07 12.45 -16.39
C PHE A 236 -1.69 11.83 -16.18
N TRP A 237 -1.38 11.40 -14.94
CA TRP A 237 -0.09 10.81 -14.61
C TRP A 237 0.16 9.49 -15.34
N PHE A 238 -0.90 8.69 -15.59
CA PHE A 238 -0.82 7.52 -16.45
C PHE A 238 -0.25 7.84 -17.83
N TRP A 239 -0.76 8.89 -18.46
CA TRP A 239 -0.28 9.32 -19.79
C TRP A 239 1.08 9.99 -19.76
N LEU A 240 1.49 10.58 -18.63
CA LEU A 240 2.84 11.12 -18.44
C LEU A 240 3.88 10.03 -18.09
N THR A 241 3.44 8.80 -17.89
CA THR A 241 4.33 7.66 -17.64
C THR A 241 4.44 6.83 -18.91
N PRO A 242 5.65 6.42 -19.35
CA PRO A 242 5.85 5.69 -20.60
C PRO A 242 5.40 4.22 -20.47
N ILE A 243 4.10 4.03 -20.33
CA ILE A 243 3.43 2.72 -20.22
C ILE A 243 3.02 2.24 -21.61
N VAL A 244 2.30 3.10 -22.35
CA VAL A 244 1.72 2.77 -23.66
C VAL A 244 2.71 3.06 -24.79
N TYR A 245 3.62 3.98 -24.61
CA TYR A 245 4.59 4.39 -25.61
C TYR A 245 6.02 4.30 -25.06
N PRO A 246 6.99 3.90 -25.86
CA PRO A 246 8.38 3.88 -25.41
C PRO A 246 8.93 5.31 -25.31
N ALA A 247 9.72 5.56 -24.25
CA ALA A 247 10.31 6.87 -24.01
C ALA A 247 11.16 7.39 -25.19
N SER A 248 11.72 6.48 -25.98
CA SER A 248 12.56 6.79 -27.15
C SER A 248 11.83 7.48 -28.31
N VAL A 249 10.48 7.44 -28.32
CA VAL A 249 9.67 8.13 -29.36
C VAL A 249 9.44 9.61 -29.05
N LEU A 250 9.73 10.01 -27.81
CA LEU A 250 9.51 11.37 -27.37
C LEU A 250 10.67 12.30 -27.74
N PRO A 251 10.38 13.60 -27.97
CA PRO A 251 11.43 14.60 -28.14
C PRO A 251 12.36 14.67 -26.91
N ASP A 252 13.63 15.03 -27.10
CA ASP A 252 14.67 15.06 -26.05
C ASP A 252 14.23 15.81 -24.78
N ARG A 253 13.59 16.98 -24.96
CA ARG A 253 13.05 17.76 -23.82
C ARG A 253 11.99 17.01 -23.00
N ALA A 254 11.16 16.22 -23.67
CA ALA A 254 10.14 15.43 -23.00
C ALA A 254 10.75 14.23 -22.26
N GLN A 255 11.82 13.63 -22.81
CA GLN A 255 12.57 12.57 -22.15
C GLN A 255 13.23 13.06 -20.85
N GLU A 256 13.81 14.27 -20.86
CA GLU A 256 14.36 14.90 -19.66
C GLU A 256 13.31 15.12 -18.58
N LEU A 257 12.10 15.59 -18.94
CA LEU A 257 11.00 15.78 -17.98
C LEU A 257 10.50 14.44 -17.40
N ILE A 258 10.44 13.40 -18.23
CA ILE A 258 10.04 12.06 -17.76
C ILE A 258 11.06 11.46 -16.79
N ALA A 259 12.34 11.79 -16.91
CA ALA A 259 13.37 11.33 -15.99
C ALA A 259 13.14 11.81 -14.54
N PHE A 260 12.43 12.93 -14.34
CA PHE A 260 12.01 13.40 -13.00
C PHE A 260 10.75 12.71 -12.49
N ASN A 261 10.05 11.95 -13.31
CA ASN A 261 8.86 11.21 -12.88
C ASN A 261 9.26 9.90 -12.18
N PRO A 262 9.02 9.76 -10.85
CA PRO A 262 9.42 8.56 -10.11
C PRO A 262 8.74 7.29 -10.62
N LEU A 263 7.49 7.39 -11.08
CA LEU A 263 6.77 6.25 -11.65
C LEU A 263 7.33 5.84 -13.01
N ALA A 264 7.74 6.79 -13.84
CA ALA A 264 8.38 6.47 -15.11
C ALA A 264 9.66 5.67 -14.87
N THR A 265 10.48 6.08 -13.91
CA THR A 265 11.70 5.36 -13.53
C THR A 265 11.41 3.93 -13.09
N LEU A 266 10.40 3.70 -12.25
CA LEU A 266 9.99 2.36 -11.78
C LEU A 266 9.48 1.48 -12.93
N VAL A 267 8.60 2.03 -13.76
CA VAL A 267 8.02 1.32 -14.91
C VAL A 267 9.09 0.95 -15.92
N MET A 268 9.94 1.90 -16.31
CA MET A 268 11.04 1.65 -17.25
C MET A 268 12.05 0.64 -16.71
N ALA A 269 12.38 0.71 -15.41
CA ALA A 269 13.25 -0.28 -14.77
C ALA A 269 12.67 -1.70 -14.86
N ALA A 270 11.38 -1.88 -14.61
CA ALA A 270 10.73 -3.18 -14.73
C ALA A 270 10.65 -3.66 -16.19
N GLN A 271 10.33 -2.76 -17.13
CA GLN A 271 10.34 -3.08 -18.56
C GLN A 271 11.74 -3.52 -19.03
N THR A 272 12.80 -2.86 -18.56
CA THR A 272 14.19 -3.26 -18.83
C THR A 272 14.49 -4.66 -18.32
N VAL A 273 14.10 -4.97 -17.09
CA VAL A 273 14.29 -6.30 -16.49
C VAL A 273 13.56 -7.39 -17.28
N VAL A 274 12.30 -7.14 -17.67
CA VAL A 274 11.46 -8.15 -18.32
C VAL A 274 11.84 -8.36 -19.80
N LEU A 275 12.09 -7.26 -20.54
CA LEU A 275 12.34 -7.31 -21.98
C LEU A 275 13.81 -7.46 -22.33
N GLN A 276 14.67 -6.64 -21.70
CA GLN A 276 16.10 -6.65 -22.01
C GLN A 276 16.85 -7.73 -21.23
N GLN A 277 16.23 -8.29 -20.20
CA GLN A 277 16.85 -9.24 -19.28
C GLN A 277 18.18 -8.73 -18.69
N THR A 278 18.25 -7.40 -18.45
CA THR A 278 19.41 -6.71 -17.89
C THR A 278 19.05 -6.11 -16.52
N TRP A 279 20.07 -5.91 -15.69
CA TRP A 279 19.89 -5.28 -14.40
C TRP A 279 19.47 -3.81 -14.57
N PRO A 280 18.53 -3.32 -13.74
CA PRO A 280 18.07 -1.94 -13.80
C PRO A 280 19.17 -0.96 -13.36
N ASP A 281 19.02 0.30 -13.73
CA ASP A 281 19.86 1.38 -13.19
C ASP A 281 19.52 1.64 -11.72
N TRP A 282 20.36 1.12 -10.83
CA TRP A 282 20.21 1.27 -9.39
C TRP A 282 20.31 2.71 -8.91
N ARG A 283 21.01 3.59 -9.65
CA ARG A 283 21.14 5.01 -9.31
C ARG A 283 19.81 5.74 -9.50
N ALA A 284 19.12 5.44 -10.60
CA ALA A 284 17.79 5.97 -10.84
C ALA A 284 16.78 5.47 -9.80
N LEU A 285 16.85 4.19 -9.39
CA LEU A 285 16.01 3.66 -8.32
C LEU A 285 16.33 4.28 -6.95
N ALA A 286 17.59 4.61 -6.65
CA ALA A 286 17.98 5.29 -5.42
C ALA A 286 17.36 6.70 -5.31
N TRP A 287 17.19 7.40 -6.43
CA TRP A 287 16.46 8.66 -6.48
C TRP A 287 14.99 8.50 -6.05
N VAL A 288 14.30 7.48 -6.59
CA VAL A 288 12.91 7.18 -6.21
C VAL A 288 12.82 6.79 -4.73
N LEU A 289 13.80 6.01 -4.23
CA LEU A 289 13.91 5.67 -2.81
C LEU A 289 14.02 6.93 -1.94
N ALA A 290 14.86 7.90 -2.34
CA ALA A 290 14.99 9.17 -1.61
C ALA A 290 13.65 9.92 -1.55
N ILE A 291 12.90 9.99 -2.67
CA ILE A 291 11.57 10.59 -2.69
C ILE A 291 10.61 9.84 -1.74
N ALA A 292 10.59 8.51 -1.77
CA ALA A 292 9.72 7.71 -0.91
C ALA A 292 10.02 7.93 0.57
N VAL A 293 11.30 8.03 0.94
CA VAL A 293 11.74 8.34 2.32
C VAL A 293 11.29 9.73 2.74
N VAL A 294 11.50 10.75 1.89
CA VAL A 294 11.07 12.14 2.16
C VAL A 294 9.55 12.21 2.34
N LEU A 295 8.78 11.58 1.44
CA LEU A 295 7.33 11.51 1.57
C LEU A 295 6.88 10.81 2.85
N SER A 296 7.53 9.70 3.22
CA SER A 296 7.24 9.00 4.47
C SER A 296 7.51 9.89 5.69
N ALA A 297 8.63 10.61 5.70
CA ALA A 297 8.95 11.56 6.76
C ALA A 297 7.93 12.70 6.84
N MET A 298 7.50 13.24 5.69
CA MET A 298 6.43 14.26 5.62
C MET A 298 5.11 13.71 6.15
N THR A 299 4.73 12.49 5.78
CA THR A 299 3.51 11.81 6.24
C THR A 299 3.51 11.63 7.75
N VAL A 300 4.61 11.11 8.31
CA VAL A 300 4.76 10.94 9.77
C VAL A 300 4.70 12.28 10.48
N ARG A 301 5.40 13.30 9.98
CA ARG A 301 5.39 14.65 10.58
C ARG A 301 3.99 15.27 10.55
N LEU A 302 3.28 15.14 9.43
CA LEU A 302 1.91 15.64 9.29
C LEU A 302 0.96 14.91 10.24
N TYR A 303 1.08 13.58 10.32
CA TYR A 303 0.31 12.75 11.21
C TYR A 303 0.53 13.10 12.70
N LEU A 304 1.77 13.30 13.12
CA LEU A 304 2.09 13.69 14.51
C LEU A 304 1.53 15.07 14.86
N ARG A 305 1.48 16.00 13.88
CA ARG A 305 0.96 17.35 14.10
C ARG A 305 -0.57 17.42 14.11
N ARG A 306 -1.23 16.67 13.20
CA ARG A 306 -2.67 16.78 12.95
C ARG A 306 -3.48 15.57 13.46
N GLY A 307 -2.81 14.55 13.99
CA GLY A 307 -3.45 13.32 14.45
C GLY A 307 -4.56 13.50 15.49
N PRO A 308 -4.43 14.40 16.50
CA PRO A 308 -5.51 14.70 17.41
C PRO A 308 -6.71 15.34 16.72
N GLU A 309 -6.49 16.37 15.89
CA GLU A 309 -7.53 17.09 15.14
C GLU A 309 -8.30 16.16 14.18
N MET A 310 -7.60 15.16 13.62
CA MET A 310 -8.18 14.17 12.72
C MET A 310 -9.29 13.32 13.36
N GLN A 311 -9.25 13.12 14.69
CA GLN A 311 -10.29 12.34 15.38
C GLN A 311 -11.60 13.13 15.52
N ASP A 312 -11.51 14.42 15.58
CA ASP A 312 -12.67 15.31 15.71
C ASP A 312 -13.38 15.49 14.35
N GLU A 313 -12.62 15.43 13.25
CA GLU A 313 -13.13 15.59 11.88
C GLU A 313 -13.63 14.27 11.23
N LEU A 314 -13.22 13.12 11.72
CA LEU A 314 -13.67 11.79 11.25
C LEU A 314 -15.03 11.43 11.84
#